data_e416fbc992865bd6858efb83777d2850
#
_entry.id   e416fbc992865bd6858efb83777d2850
#
_cell.length_a   1.000
_cell.length_b   1.000
_cell.length_c   1.000
_cell.angle_alpha   90.00
_cell.angle_beta   90.00
_cell.angle_gamma   90.00
#
_symmetry.space_group_name_H-M   'P 1'
#
loop_
_entity.id
_entity.type
_entity.pdbx_description
1 polymer ?
#
loop_
_entity_poly.entity_id
_entity_poly.type
_entity_poly.pdbx_seq_one_letter_code
_entity_poly.pdbx_strand_id
1 'polypeptide(L)'
;MYPRAGELRPSQGEEMKRIEAIVRPHLLEAVKSALQEVGITGMTITEVKGYGRQKGHTETYRGIEYQIDFVPKIKIDVVLADTLLAAAVDAIMKTAKTGKFGDGKIFVSSVEEVMRIRTGERGEQAV
;
A
#
# COMPACT_ATOMS: atom_id res chain seq x y z
N MET A 1 -0.14 22.11 -16.79
CA MET A 1 -1.58 22.11 -17.11
C MET A 1 -2.09 20.69 -17.20
N TYR A 2 -3.23 20.43 -16.62
CA TYR A 2 -3.85 19.12 -16.70
C TYR A 2 -4.53 18.92 -18.04
N PRO A 3 -4.39 17.76 -18.68
CA PRO A 3 -5.17 17.44 -19.85
C PRO A 3 -6.66 17.34 -19.48
N ARG A 4 -7.51 17.45 -20.48
CA ARG A 4 -8.95 17.24 -20.29
C ARG A 4 -9.22 15.78 -19.92
N ALA A 5 -10.32 15.53 -19.23
CA ALA A 5 -10.67 14.18 -18.81
C ALA A 5 -10.60 13.15 -19.94
N GLY A 6 -11.04 13.50 -21.16
CA GLY A 6 -10.97 12.62 -22.32
C GLY A 6 -9.57 12.40 -22.88
N GLU A 7 -8.60 13.19 -22.43
CA GLU A 7 -7.20 13.07 -22.83
C GLU A 7 -6.36 12.30 -21.82
N LEU A 8 -6.94 12.01 -20.66
CA LEU A 8 -6.26 11.24 -19.61
C LEU A 8 -6.31 9.75 -19.97
N ARG A 9 -5.37 9.34 -20.79
CA ARG A 9 -5.24 7.96 -21.19
C ARG A 9 -3.82 7.50 -20.96
N PRO A 10 -3.63 6.34 -20.36
CA PRO A 10 -2.31 5.74 -20.37
C PRO A 10 -1.93 5.42 -21.81
N SER A 11 -0.68 5.64 -22.16
CA SER A 11 -0.15 5.17 -23.43
C SER A 11 -0.17 3.65 -23.42
N GLN A 12 -0.17 3.05 -24.61
CA GLN A 12 -0.12 1.61 -24.72
C GLN A 12 1.16 1.09 -24.05
N GLY A 13 1.04 0.21 -23.08
CA GLY A 13 2.15 -0.29 -22.28
C GLY A 13 2.52 0.59 -21.10
N GLU A 14 1.79 1.70 -20.88
CA GLU A 14 2.04 2.62 -19.77
C GLU A 14 0.91 2.65 -18.75
N GLU A 15 0.13 1.59 -18.67
CA GLU A 15 -0.87 1.49 -17.62
C GLU A 15 -0.19 1.43 -16.27
N MET A 16 -0.74 2.18 -15.33
CA MET A 16 -0.23 2.23 -13.97
C MET A 16 -1.29 1.79 -12.99
N LYS A 17 -0.81 1.19 -11.94
CA LYS A 17 -1.65 0.70 -10.84
C LYS A 17 -1.20 1.32 -9.54
N ARG A 18 -2.10 1.34 -8.59
CA ARG A 18 -1.82 1.73 -7.23
C ARG A 18 -2.07 0.54 -6.32
N ILE A 19 -1.11 0.26 -5.48
CA ILE A 19 -1.25 -0.71 -4.40
C ILE A 19 -1.37 0.06 -3.09
N GLU A 20 -2.41 -0.25 -2.32
CA GLU A 20 -2.52 0.18 -0.93
C GLU A 20 -2.47 -1.09 -0.10
N ALA A 21 -1.38 -1.29 0.62
CA ALA A 21 -1.22 -2.47 1.46
C ALA A 21 -1.31 -2.07 2.93
N ILE A 22 -2.21 -2.70 3.66
CA ILE A 22 -2.34 -2.51 5.11
C ILE A 22 -1.69 -3.73 5.75
N VAL A 23 -0.61 -3.50 6.50
CA VAL A 23 0.20 -4.59 7.06
C VAL A 23 0.51 -4.34 8.53
N ARG A 24 1.01 -5.37 9.20
CA ARG A 24 1.47 -5.24 10.58
C ARG A 24 2.69 -4.33 10.64
N PRO A 25 2.79 -3.44 11.64
CA PRO A 25 3.89 -2.47 11.71
C PRO A 25 5.28 -3.12 11.72
N HIS A 26 5.45 -4.22 12.41
CA HIS A 26 6.76 -4.88 12.51
C HIS A 26 7.22 -5.55 11.22
N LEU A 27 6.33 -5.66 10.22
CA LEU A 27 6.68 -6.24 8.92
C LEU A 27 7.01 -5.19 7.86
N LEU A 28 6.94 -3.91 8.21
CA LEU A 28 7.19 -2.82 7.26
C LEU A 28 8.54 -2.96 6.56
N GLU A 29 9.61 -3.18 7.32
CA GLU A 29 10.95 -3.25 6.72
C GLU A 29 11.10 -4.45 5.78
N ALA A 30 10.53 -5.59 6.14
CA ALA A 30 10.56 -6.77 5.29
C ALA A 30 9.80 -6.54 3.98
N VAL A 31 8.61 -5.93 4.06
CA VAL A 31 7.81 -5.61 2.88
C VAL A 31 8.53 -4.59 2.00
N LYS A 32 9.08 -3.54 2.61
CA LYS A 32 9.84 -2.52 1.89
C LYS A 32 11.00 -3.14 1.12
N SER A 33 11.79 -3.98 1.76
CA SER A 33 12.92 -4.65 1.11
C SER A 33 12.48 -5.53 -0.05
N ALA A 34 11.40 -6.29 0.14
CA ALA A 34 10.87 -7.14 -0.91
C ALA A 34 10.39 -6.33 -2.13
N LEU A 35 9.75 -5.18 -1.88
CA LEU A 35 9.31 -4.30 -2.95
C LEU A 35 10.50 -3.68 -3.70
N GLN A 36 11.55 -3.31 -2.96
CA GLN A 36 12.77 -2.79 -3.59
C GLN A 36 13.43 -3.82 -4.52
N GLU A 37 13.42 -5.09 -4.15
CA GLU A 37 13.93 -6.16 -5.00
C GLU A 37 13.12 -6.32 -6.29
N VAL A 38 11.85 -6.00 -6.27
CA VAL A 38 10.99 -6.02 -7.47
C VAL A 38 11.28 -4.83 -8.39
N GLY A 39 11.95 -3.81 -7.89
CA GLY A 39 12.25 -2.60 -8.63
C GLY A 39 11.44 -1.38 -8.22
N ILE A 40 10.71 -1.48 -7.12
CA ILE A 40 9.94 -0.35 -6.58
C ILE A 40 10.90 0.56 -5.82
N THR A 41 10.97 1.81 -6.24
CA THR A 41 11.91 2.79 -5.65
C THR A 41 11.24 3.83 -4.79
N GLY A 42 9.93 4.05 -4.95
CA GLY A 42 9.19 5.02 -4.19
C GLY A 42 7.97 4.41 -3.54
N MET A 43 7.72 4.77 -2.30
CA MET A 43 6.53 4.37 -1.58
C MET A 43 6.20 5.40 -0.52
N THR A 44 4.92 5.53 -0.19
CA THR A 44 4.44 6.43 0.84
C THR A 44 3.92 5.60 2.01
N ILE A 45 4.37 5.92 3.20
CA ILE A 45 4.05 5.17 4.41
C ILE A 45 3.17 6.02 5.31
N THR A 46 2.07 5.44 5.78
CA THR A 46 1.16 6.11 6.69
C THR A 46 0.85 5.19 7.87
N GLU A 47 0.93 5.71 9.07
CA GLU A 47 0.48 5.01 10.26
C GLU A 47 -1.05 5.09 10.31
N VAL A 48 -1.70 3.94 10.44
CA VAL A 48 -3.16 3.85 10.48
C VAL A 48 -3.59 2.95 11.62
N LYS A 49 -4.88 2.95 11.90
CA LYS A 49 -5.48 2.05 12.88
C LYS A 49 -6.46 1.15 12.16
N GLY A 50 -6.33 -0.15 12.36
CA GLY A 50 -7.23 -1.13 11.80
C GLY A 50 -8.32 -1.51 12.77
N TYR A 51 -9.51 -1.74 12.24
CA TYR A 51 -10.62 -2.32 12.96
C TYR A 51 -11.16 -3.49 12.14
N GLY A 52 -11.32 -4.64 12.78
CA GLY A 52 -11.79 -5.80 12.05
C GLY A 52 -11.91 -7.01 12.96
N ARG A 53 -11.76 -8.19 12.37
CA ARG A 53 -11.89 -9.46 13.09
C ARG A 53 -10.72 -9.77 14.02
N GLN A 54 -9.64 -9.04 13.91
CA GLN A 54 -8.55 -9.19 14.86
C GLN A 54 -9.09 -8.82 16.23
N LYS A 55 -9.09 -9.77 17.15
CA LYS A 55 -9.52 -9.50 18.51
C LYS A 55 -8.54 -8.53 19.12
N GLY A 56 -9.04 -7.39 19.55
CA GLY A 56 -8.28 -6.53 20.41
C GLY A 56 -7.97 -7.25 21.71
N HIS A 57 -6.94 -6.82 22.38
CA HIS A 57 -6.70 -7.31 23.73
C HIS A 57 -7.47 -6.45 24.73
N THR A 58 -7.73 -7.05 25.88
CA THR A 58 -8.41 -6.36 26.96
C THR A 58 -7.37 -5.71 27.85
N GLU A 59 -7.58 -4.44 28.20
CA GLU A 59 -6.77 -3.74 29.17
C GLU A 59 -7.61 -3.41 30.39
N THR A 60 -6.97 -3.43 31.57
CA THR A 60 -7.63 -3.07 32.82
C THR A 60 -7.11 -1.70 33.28
N TYR A 61 -8.04 -0.78 33.51
CA TYR A 61 -7.74 0.53 34.08
C TYR A 61 -8.69 0.79 35.22
N ARG A 62 -8.14 1.03 36.40
CA ARG A 62 -8.91 1.24 37.65
C ARG A 62 -9.91 0.13 37.93
N GLY A 63 -9.55 -1.11 37.63
CA GLY A 63 -10.40 -2.26 37.85
C GLY A 63 -11.51 -2.48 36.82
N ILE A 64 -11.54 -1.66 35.77
CA ILE A 64 -12.50 -1.79 34.67
C ILE A 64 -11.75 -2.31 33.45
N GLU A 65 -12.29 -3.35 32.82
CA GLU A 65 -11.75 -3.90 31.59
C GLU A 65 -12.25 -3.08 30.42
N TYR A 66 -11.32 -2.70 29.52
CA TYR A 66 -11.63 -2.04 28.25
C TYR A 66 -11.20 -2.93 27.11
N GLN A 67 -12.08 -3.13 26.15
CA GLN A 67 -11.73 -3.82 24.93
C GLN A 67 -11.13 -2.82 23.95
N ILE A 68 -9.96 -3.15 23.43
CA ILE A 68 -9.32 -2.32 22.42
C ILE A 68 -9.74 -2.82 21.05
N ASP A 69 -10.53 -2.02 20.35
CA ASP A 69 -11.08 -2.38 19.04
C ASP A 69 -10.18 -1.98 17.88
N PHE A 70 -9.30 -0.99 18.09
CA PHE A 70 -8.41 -0.49 17.06
C PHE A 70 -7.00 -0.97 17.29
N VAL A 71 -6.36 -1.42 16.21
CA VAL A 71 -5.01 -1.97 16.27
C VAL A 71 -4.12 -1.18 15.32
N PRO A 72 -2.92 -0.78 15.75
CA PRO A 72 -1.98 -0.08 14.86
C PRO A 72 -1.63 -0.92 13.65
N LYS A 73 -1.63 -0.28 12.49
CA LYS A 73 -1.23 -0.86 11.22
C LYS A 73 -0.41 0.16 10.44
N ILE A 74 0.23 -0.30 9.38
CA ILE A 74 0.92 0.57 8.45
C ILE A 74 0.26 0.43 7.09
N LYS A 75 0.01 1.57 6.45
CA LYS A 75 -0.42 1.60 5.06
C LYS A 75 0.78 1.95 4.18
N ILE A 76 1.02 1.11 3.20
CA ILE A 76 2.07 1.31 2.21
C ILE A 76 1.37 1.61 0.89
N ASP A 77 1.62 2.79 0.33
CA ASP A 77 1.11 3.22 -0.96
C ASP A 77 2.21 3.14 -2.00
N VAL A 78 1.95 2.47 -3.10
CA VAL A 78 2.89 2.35 -4.22
C VAL A 78 2.12 2.56 -5.51
N VAL A 79 2.65 3.42 -6.37
CA VAL A 79 2.19 3.53 -7.75
C VAL A 79 3.28 2.94 -8.63
N LEU A 80 2.90 2.06 -9.53
CA LEU A 80 3.85 1.29 -10.32
C LEU A 80 3.29 1.01 -11.71
N ALA A 81 4.18 0.67 -12.64
CA ALA A 81 3.77 0.19 -13.93
C ALA A 81 3.03 -1.14 -13.80
N ASP A 82 2.01 -1.34 -14.60
CA ASP A 82 1.21 -2.56 -14.59
C ASP A 82 2.05 -3.83 -14.72
N THR A 83 3.13 -3.75 -15.48
CA THR A 83 4.04 -4.89 -15.69
C THR A 83 4.69 -5.40 -14.41
N LEU A 84 4.77 -4.56 -13.38
CA LEU A 84 5.37 -4.93 -12.09
C LEU A 84 4.33 -5.38 -11.06
N LEU A 85 3.05 -5.24 -11.37
CA LEU A 85 1.98 -5.45 -10.39
C LEU A 85 1.99 -6.84 -9.78
N ALA A 86 2.03 -7.88 -10.62
CA ALA A 86 1.97 -9.26 -10.13
C ALA A 86 3.14 -9.57 -9.19
N ALA A 87 4.35 -9.16 -9.56
CA ALA A 87 5.54 -9.39 -8.74
C ALA A 87 5.48 -8.61 -7.42
N ALA A 88 4.97 -7.38 -7.46
CA ALA A 88 4.85 -6.56 -6.25
C ALA A 88 3.81 -7.13 -5.29
N VAL A 89 2.65 -7.54 -5.79
CA VAL A 89 1.62 -8.15 -4.95
C VAL A 89 2.14 -9.44 -4.34
N ASP A 90 2.80 -10.28 -5.12
CA ASP A 90 3.38 -11.53 -4.63
C ASP A 90 4.42 -11.26 -3.54
N ALA A 91 5.27 -10.27 -3.72
CA ALA A 91 6.28 -9.89 -2.72
C ALA A 91 5.62 -9.48 -1.39
N ILE A 92 4.56 -8.68 -1.44
CA ILE A 92 3.84 -8.29 -0.23
C ILE A 92 3.17 -9.49 0.42
N MET A 93 2.51 -10.32 -0.37
CA MET A 93 1.82 -11.51 0.15
C MET A 93 2.79 -12.43 0.91
N LYS A 94 3.95 -12.69 0.32
CA LYS A 94 4.93 -13.59 0.92
C LYS A 94 5.54 -13.03 2.20
N THR A 95 5.77 -11.73 2.26
CA THR A 95 6.45 -11.11 3.40
C THR A 95 5.51 -10.71 4.52
N ALA A 96 4.27 -10.37 4.21
CA ALA A 96 3.31 -9.86 5.19
C ALA A 96 2.39 -10.93 5.76
N LYS A 97 2.31 -12.10 5.14
CA LYS A 97 1.40 -13.15 5.58
C LYS A 97 1.94 -13.90 6.78
N THR A 98 1.16 -13.96 7.85
CA THR A 98 1.44 -14.83 9.01
C THR A 98 0.45 -16.00 9.09
N GLY A 99 -0.69 -15.89 8.42
CA GLY A 99 -1.79 -16.85 8.49
C GLY A 99 -2.76 -16.59 9.63
N LYS A 100 -2.54 -15.52 10.39
CA LYS A 100 -3.38 -15.15 11.52
C LYS A 100 -4.29 -13.98 11.17
N PHE A 101 -5.39 -13.84 11.92
CA PHE A 101 -6.22 -12.66 11.80
C PHE A 101 -5.39 -11.40 12.05
N GLY A 102 -5.62 -10.38 11.26
CA GLY A 102 -4.89 -9.12 11.39
C GLY A 102 -3.71 -8.97 10.44
N ASP A 103 -3.53 -9.90 9.50
CA ASP A 103 -2.49 -9.80 8.48
C ASP A 103 -2.68 -8.60 7.55
N GLY A 104 -3.91 -8.11 7.43
CA GLY A 104 -4.20 -6.94 6.61
C GLY A 104 -4.75 -7.28 5.25
N LYS A 105 -4.68 -6.30 4.36
CA LYS A 105 -5.28 -6.40 3.02
C LYS A 105 -4.43 -5.64 2.02
N ILE A 106 -4.59 -6.01 0.76
CA ILE A 106 -4.00 -5.31 -0.37
C ILE A 106 -5.14 -4.84 -1.25
N PHE A 107 -5.14 -3.55 -1.57
CA PHE A 107 -6.09 -2.96 -2.51
C PHE A 107 -5.33 -2.55 -3.76
N VAL A 108 -5.87 -2.91 -4.91
CA VAL A 108 -5.29 -2.54 -6.20
C VAL A 108 -6.30 -1.70 -6.96
N SER A 109 -5.86 -0.58 -7.49
CA SER A 109 -6.70 0.29 -8.30
C SER A 109 -5.91 0.81 -9.49
N SER A 110 -6.64 1.23 -10.52
CA SER A 110 -6.02 1.85 -11.70
C SER A 110 -5.74 3.32 -11.40
N VAL A 111 -4.62 3.80 -11.91
CA VAL A 111 -4.22 5.20 -11.80
C VAL A 111 -4.28 5.80 -13.20
N GLU A 112 -5.10 6.81 -13.38
CA GLU A 112 -5.29 7.42 -14.69
C GLU A 112 -4.09 8.26 -15.12
N GLU A 113 -3.48 8.97 -14.19
CA GLU A 113 -2.38 9.87 -14.49
C GLU A 113 -1.47 10.03 -13.28
N VAL A 114 -0.17 10.09 -13.52
CA VAL A 114 0.84 10.41 -12.50
C VAL A 114 1.70 11.55 -13.04
N MET A 115 1.96 12.53 -12.21
CA MET A 115 2.83 13.65 -12.55
C MET A 115 3.81 13.87 -11.40
N ARG A 116 5.08 14.02 -11.75
CA ARG A 116 6.10 14.36 -10.76
C ARG A 116 6.13 15.88 -10.60
N ILE A 117 5.95 16.35 -9.40
CA ILE A 117 5.85 17.80 -9.13
C ILE A 117 7.13 18.52 -9.53
N ARG A 118 8.30 17.97 -9.18
CA ARG A 118 9.58 18.64 -9.44
C ARG A 118 9.89 18.80 -10.92
N THR A 119 9.58 17.80 -11.73
CA THR A 119 10.02 17.76 -13.13
C THR A 119 8.90 17.95 -14.14
N GLY A 120 7.65 17.74 -13.72
CA GLY A 120 6.52 17.71 -14.63
C GLY A 120 6.45 16.45 -15.49
N GLU A 121 7.32 15.49 -15.27
CA GLU A 121 7.26 14.21 -15.97
C GLU A 121 5.94 13.50 -15.68
N ARG A 122 5.45 12.77 -16.66
CA ARG A 122 4.17 12.09 -16.60
C ARG A 122 4.31 10.61 -16.88
N GLY A 123 3.27 9.88 -16.46
CA GLY A 123 3.17 8.47 -16.76
C GLY A 123 4.23 7.65 -16.04
N GLU A 124 4.72 6.63 -16.69
CA GLU A 124 5.68 5.69 -16.11
C GLU A 124 6.96 6.39 -15.64
N GLN A 125 7.36 7.45 -16.30
CA GLN A 125 8.56 8.22 -15.92
C GLN A 125 8.39 8.97 -14.60
N ALA A 126 7.15 9.17 -14.16
CA ALA A 126 6.84 9.88 -12.93
C ALA A 126 6.82 8.99 -11.69
N VAL A 127 6.87 7.69 -11.85
CA VAL A 127 6.82 6.75 -10.71
C VAL A 127 8.19 6.32 -10.24
#